data_c076bd4f56c0ebf6b73e2cfddc6bb21c
#
_entry.id   c076bd4f56c0ebf6b73e2cfddc6bb21c
#
_cell.length_a   1.000
_cell.length_b   1.000
_cell.length_c   1.000
_cell.angle_alpha   90.00
_cell.angle_beta   90.00
_cell.angle_gamma   90.00
#
_symmetry.space_group_name_H-M   'P 1'
#
loop_
_entity.id
_entity.type
_entity.pdbx_description
1 polymer ?
#
loop_
_entity_poly.entity_id
_entity_poly.type
_entity_poly.pdbx_seq_one_letter_code
_entity_poly.pdbx_strand_id
1 'polypeptide(L)'
;MDIQTLEIVQTANRLVDTLGTRDPHRIARELGIEVVPVDFKRQRGAYKVLMRNRFIFIKNDLHPVMESIVMLHEIGHDVLHRKEAVKAGGFKEFNIFNMQESRMEYEANVFASQVSLGDEEILEYIRYGYDIQQIASAMHSDTNLVALKTDALIAQGYCLHQSTVYKGLHRVGI
;
A
#
# COMPACT_ATOMS: atom_id res chain seq x y z
N MET A 1 10.76 -12.32 -6.09
CA MET A 1 10.79 -10.88 -5.74
C MET A 1 12.21 -10.39 -5.99
N ASP A 2 12.37 -9.23 -6.59
CA ASP A 2 13.70 -8.65 -6.83
C ASP A 2 14.23 -7.96 -5.55
N ILE A 3 15.53 -7.64 -5.55
CA ILE A 3 16.22 -6.99 -4.41
C ILE A 3 15.54 -5.67 -4.04
N GLN A 4 15.07 -4.91 -5.04
CA GLN A 4 14.43 -3.62 -4.83
C GLN A 4 13.10 -3.75 -4.06
N THR A 5 12.31 -4.78 -4.35
CA THR A 5 11.06 -5.02 -3.59
C THR A 5 11.34 -5.37 -2.12
N LEU A 6 12.43 -6.10 -1.83
CA LEU A 6 12.84 -6.35 -0.45
C LEU A 6 13.27 -5.08 0.29
N GLU A 7 13.92 -4.15 -0.39
CA GLU A 7 14.28 -2.83 0.18
C GLU A 7 13.04 -2.01 0.53
N ILE A 8 11.99 -2.07 -0.29
CA ILE A 8 10.70 -1.41 -0.02
C ILE A 8 10.06 -2.00 1.23
N VAL A 9 10.00 -3.34 1.33
CA VAL A 9 9.49 -4.04 2.51
C VAL A 9 10.22 -3.60 3.78
N GLN A 10 11.56 -3.59 3.76
CA GLN A 10 12.37 -3.15 4.88
C GLN A 10 12.14 -1.68 5.24
N THR A 11 11.93 -0.83 4.23
CA THR A 11 11.66 0.61 4.43
C THR A 11 10.30 0.81 5.09
N ALA A 12 9.27 0.11 4.63
CA ALA A 12 7.93 0.15 5.22
C ALA A 12 7.94 -0.35 6.67
N ASN A 13 8.60 -1.49 6.93
CA ASN A 13 8.69 -2.04 8.28
C ASN A 13 9.43 -1.10 9.23
N ARG A 14 10.58 -0.54 8.82
CA ARG A 14 11.31 0.47 9.63
C ARG A 14 10.45 1.70 9.93
N LEU A 15 9.63 2.16 8.99
CA LEU A 15 8.72 3.27 9.23
C LEU A 15 7.71 2.93 10.33
N VAL A 16 7.05 1.78 10.23
CA VAL A 16 6.09 1.30 11.24
C VAL A 16 6.76 1.14 12.60
N ASP A 17 7.93 0.53 12.67
CA ASP A 17 8.68 0.33 13.92
C ASP A 17 9.09 1.66 14.56
N THR A 18 9.56 2.62 13.75
CA THR A 18 9.98 3.94 14.22
C THR A 18 8.82 4.76 14.76
N LEU A 19 7.68 4.75 14.08
CA LEU A 19 6.51 5.56 14.44
C LEU A 19 5.57 4.85 15.42
N GLY A 20 5.67 3.54 15.58
CA GLY A 20 4.81 2.72 16.44
C GLY A 20 3.36 2.76 16.02
N THR A 21 3.08 2.90 14.72
CA THR A 21 1.71 3.02 14.20
C THR A 21 1.61 2.57 12.74
N ARG A 22 0.40 2.10 12.36
CA ARG A 22 -0.02 1.79 10.98
C ARG A 22 -1.12 2.74 10.50
N ASP A 23 -1.55 3.67 11.36
CA ASP A 23 -2.57 4.68 11.03
C ASP A 23 -2.02 5.69 10.01
N PRO A 24 -2.62 5.80 8.81
CA PRO A 24 -2.09 6.66 7.74
C PRO A 24 -2.12 8.14 8.09
N HIS A 25 -3.12 8.62 8.84
CA HIS A 25 -3.21 10.02 9.24
C HIS A 25 -2.10 10.37 10.24
N ARG A 26 -1.84 9.46 11.18
CA ARG A 26 -0.75 9.64 12.13
C ARG A 26 0.61 9.58 11.43
N ILE A 27 0.81 8.63 10.52
CA ILE A 27 2.04 8.54 9.71
C ILE A 27 2.25 9.82 8.90
N ALA A 28 1.23 10.30 8.18
CA ALA A 28 1.32 11.53 7.40
C ALA A 28 1.73 12.73 8.27
N ARG A 29 1.11 12.88 9.44
CA ARG A 29 1.42 13.94 10.41
C ARG A 29 2.86 13.85 10.92
N GLU A 30 3.33 12.68 11.32
CA GLU A 30 4.70 12.48 11.82
C GLU A 30 5.75 12.72 10.72
N LEU A 31 5.41 12.43 9.47
CA LEU A 31 6.25 12.75 8.32
C LEU A 31 6.16 14.24 7.90
N GLY A 32 5.25 15.02 8.45
CA GLY A 32 5.01 16.41 8.06
C GLY A 32 4.41 16.54 6.65
N ILE A 33 3.50 15.63 6.30
CA ILE A 33 2.72 15.65 5.06
C ILE A 33 1.35 16.23 5.39
N GLU A 34 0.93 17.26 4.67
CA GLU A 34 -0.41 17.85 4.80
C GLU A 34 -1.43 17.05 4.00
N VAL A 35 -2.50 16.61 4.65
CA VAL A 35 -3.60 15.87 4.01
C VAL A 35 -4.75 16.83 3.74
N VAL A 36 -5.13 16.95 2.47
CA VAL A 36 -6.15 17.90 2.00
C VAL A 36 -7.30 17.14 1.35
N PRO A 37 -8.49 17.11 1.96
CA PRO A 37 -9.69 16.58 1.32
C PRO A 37 -10.09 17.41 0.10
N VAL A 38 -10.41 16.72 -1.02
CA VAL A 38 -10.76 17.37 -2.28
C VAL A 38 -11.95 16.66 -2.93
N ASP A 39 -12.82 17.44 -3.58
CA ASP A 39 -13.92 16.89 -4.37
C ASP A 39 -13.42 16.43 -5.76
N PHE A 40 -12.74 15.31 -5.77
CA PHE A 40 -12.29 14.68 -7.01
C PHE A 40 -13.44 13.92 -7.72
N LYS A 41 -13.61 14.11 -9.02
CA LYS A 41 -14.61 13.37 -9.81
C LYS A 41 -14.25 11.92 -10.04
N ARG A 42 -12.99 11.65 -10.45
CA ARG A 42 -12.52 10.30 -10.83
C ARG A 42 -11.30 9.87 -10.02
N GLN A 43 -10.42 10.78 -9.74
CA GLN A 43 -9.18 10.56 -9.01
C GLN A 43 -9.46 10.24 -7.55
N ARG A 44 -8.72 9.33 -6.93
CA ARG A 44 -8.87 8.94 -5.52
C ARG A 44 -7.88 9.66 -4.62
N GLY A 45 -6.66 9.85 -5.10
CA GLY A 45 -5.59 10.52 -4.38
C GLY A 45 -4.64 11.27 -5.31
N ALA A 46 -3.75 12.06 -4.73
CA ALA A 46 -2.62 12.66 -5.43
C ALA A 46 -1.55 13.08 -4.43
N TYR A 47 -0.33 12.64 -4.64
CA TYR A 47 0.82 13.16 -3.93
C TYR A 47 1.48 14.29 -4.71
N LYS A 48 1.78 15.41 -4.05
CA LYS A 48 2.49 16.55 -4.64
C LYS A 48 3.45 17.21 -3.67
N VAL A 49 4.55 17.75 -4.23
CA VAL A 49 5.45 18.66 -3.53
C VAL A 49 5.27 20.05 -4.12
N LEU A 50 4.81 21.00 -3.32
CA LEU A 50 4.59 22.40 -3.72
C LEU A 50 5.35 23.31 -2.77
N MET A 51 6.19 24.21 -3.30
CA MET A 51 6.98 25.16 -2.49
C MET A 51 7.72 24.49 -1.32
N ARG A 52 8.29 23.31 -1.55
CA ARG A 52 8.97 22.46 -0.55
C ARG A 52 8.06 21.83 0.51
N ASN A 53 6.75 22.07 0.50
CA ASN A 53 5.80 21.40 1.34
C ASN A 53 5.23 20.18 0.63
N ARG A 54 4.83 19.17 1.40
CA ARG A 54 4.36 17.88 0.91
C ARG A 54 2.87 17.75 1.18
N PHE A 55 2.12 17.39 0.16
CA PHE A 55 0.67 17.31 0.20
C PHE A 55 0.19 15.96 -0.31
N ILE A 56 -0.77 15.38 0.38
CA ILE A 56 -1.64 14.32 -0.11
C ILE A 56 -3.03 14.93 -0.27
N PHE A 57 -3.49 15.01 -1.52
CA PHE A 57 -4.87 15.35 -1.82
C PHE A 57 -5.67 14.07 -1.85
N ILE A 58 -6.73 13.97 -1.05
CA ILE A 58 -7.56 12.76 -0.93
C ILE A 58 -9.00 13.07 -1.27
N LYS A 59 -9.65 12.15 -2.00
CA LYS A 59 -11.07 12.28 -2.33
C LYS A 59 -11.92 12.20 -1.06
N ASN A 60 -12.81 13.18 -0.86
CA ASN A 60 -13.54 13.41 0.39
C ASN A 60 -14.69 12.44 0.67
N ASP A 61 -15.11 11.61 -0.29
CA ASP A 61 -16.23 10.67 -0.19
C ASP A 61 -15.79 9.19 -0.28
N LEU A 62 -14.51 8.89 -0.01
CA LEU A 62 -14.02 7.51 0.05
C LEU A 62 -14.57 6.78 1.28
N HIS A 63 -14.86 5.49 1.11
CA HIS A 63 -15.09 4.61 2.24
C HIS A 63 -13.81 4.56 3.11
N PRO A 64 -13.89 4.55 4.46
CA PRO A 64 -12.72 4.63 5.35
C PRO A 64 -11.59 3.64 5.04
N VAL A 65 -11.93 2.40 4.68
CA VAL A 65 -10.93 1.40 4.26
C VAL A 65 -10.18 1.85 3.02
N MET A 66 -10.91 2.34 2.00
CA MET A 66 -10.30 2.81 0.76
C MET A 66 -9.49 4.09 0.98
N GLU A 67 -9.97 5.00 1.82
CA GLU A 67 -9.23 6.21 2.21
C GLU A 67 -7.86 5.83 2.81
N SER A 68 -7.85 4.92 3.78
CA SER A 68 -6.62 4.43 4.41
C SER A 68 -5.64 3.83 3.40
N ILE A 69 -6.14 3.01 2.47
CA ILE A 69 -5.33 2.38 1.43
C ILE A 69 -4.74 3.44 0.49
N VAL A 70 -5.56 4.37 0.00
CA VAL A 70 -5.10 5.46 -0.87
C VAL A 70 -4.06 6.33 -0.15
N MET A 71 -4.31 6.70 1.10
CA MET A 71 -3.34 7.48 1.87
C MET A 71 -1.99 6.77 2.03
N LEU A 72 -1.98 5.47 2.35
CA LEU A 72 -0.74 4.70 2.48
C LEU A 72 0.00 4.57 1.14
N HIS A 73 -0.73 4.47 0.03
CA HIS A 73 -0.16 4.48 -1.31
C HIS A 73 0.53 5.82 -1.61
N GLU A 74 -0.14 6.95 -1.33
CA GLU A 74 0.43 8.30 -1.53
C GLU A 74 1.63 8.57 -0.58
N ILE A 75 1.58 8.04 0.65
CA ILE A 75 2.74 8.05 1.56
C ILE A 75 3.89 7.23 0.96
N GLY A 76 3.60 6.12 0.29
CA GLY A 76 4.57 5.33 -0.46
C GLY A 76 5.30 6.18 -1.51
N HIS A 77 4.57 6.99 -2.26
CA HIS A 77 5.19 7.95 -3.20
C HIS A 77 6.04 9.01 -2.50
N ASP A 78 5.65 9.50 -1.33
CA ASP A 78 6.51 10.42 -0.56
C ASP A 78 7.81 9.75 -0.12
N VAL A 79 7.73 8.54 0.39
CA VAL A 79 8.89 7.85 0.97
C VAL A 79 9.85 7.34 -0.11
N LEU A 80 9.32 6.78 -1.20
CA LEU A 80 10.08 6.08 -2.23
C LEU A 80 10.44 6.96 -3.43
N HIS A 81 9.52 7.85 -3.86
CA HIS A 81 9.56 8.50 -5.18
C HIS A 81 9.51 10.03 -5.10
N ARG A 82 9.85 10.64 -3.96
CA ARG A 82 9.75 12.10 -3.79
C ARG A 82 10.53 12.90 -4.84
N LYS A 83 11.71 12.42 -5.25
CA LYS A 83 12.52 13.09 -6.25
C LYS A 83 11.84 13.10 -7.62
N GLU A 84 11.22 12.00 -7.97
CA GLU A 84 10.45 11.80 -9.19
C GLU A 84 9.18 12.66 -9.17
N ALA A 85 8.47 12.71 -8.05
CA ALA A 85 7.30 13.56 -7.85
C ALA A 85 7.63 15.05 -8.05
N VAL A 86 8.75 15.52 -7.52
CA VAL A 86 9.19 16.90 -7.72
C VAL A 86 9.43 17.21 -9.20
N LYS A 87 10.05 16.29 -9.95
CA LYS A 87 10.32 16.45 -11.39
C LYS A 87 9.05 16.40 -12.24
N ALA A 88 8.12 15.51 -11.89
CA ALA A 88 6.88 15.31 -12.64
C ALA A 88 5.76 16.31 -12.29
N GLY A 89 5.93 17.13 -11.26
CA GLY A 89 4.86 18.00 -10.75
C GLY A 89 3.81 17.28 -9.91
N GLY A 90 4.16 16.10 -9.38
CA GLY A 90 3.33 15.25 -8.54
C GLY A 90 2.81 13.99 -9.24
N PHE A 91 2.27 13.08 -8.46
CA PHE A 91 1.56 11.89 -8.93
C PHE A 91 0.04 12.09 -8.80
N LYS A 92 -0.72 11.41 -9.66
CA LYS A 92 -2.20 11.46 -9.68
C LYS A 92 -2.72 10.05 -9.71
N GLU A 93 -3.45 9.66 -8.70
CA GLU A 93 -3.98 8.31 -8.59
C GLU A 93 -5.45 8.22 -8.99
N PHE A 94 -5.74 7.47 -10.04
CA PHE A 94 -7.10 7.16 -10.50
C PHE A 94 -7.53 5.76 -10.08
N ASN A 95 -6.60 4.80 -10.10
CA ASN A 95 -6.85 3.42 -9.71
C ASN A 95 -5.57 2.78 -9.17
N ILE A 96 -5.42 2.79 -7.85
CA ILE A 96 -4.25 2.26 -7.13
C ILE A 96 -3.93 0.78 -7.44
N PHE A 97 -4.88 0.02 -7.99
CA PHE A 97 -4.68 -1.38 -8.33
C PHE A 97 -4.28 -1.60 -9.79
N ASN A 98 -4.08 -0.54 -10.57
CA ASN A 98 -3.56 -0.67 -11.94
C ASN A 98 -2.03 -0.79 -11.94
N MET A 99 -1.53 -1.94 -11.46
CA MET A 99 -0.10 -2.25 -11.34
C MET A 99 0.66 -2.30 -12.68
N GLN A 100 -0.05 -2.20 -13.81
CA GLN A 100 0.56 -2.19 -15.15
C GLN A 100 0.98 -0.80 -15.62
N GLU A 101 0.54 0.28 -14.95
CA GLU A 101 0.81 1.65 -15.41
C GLU A 101 2.27 2.06 -15.21
N SER A 102 2.88 1.72 -14.09
CA SER A 102 4.31 1.97 -13.88
C SER A 102 4.88 1.14 -12.73
N ARG A 103 6.22 1.00 -12.74
CA ARG A 103 6.94 0.38 -11.63
C ARG A 103 6.73 1.12 -10.31
N MET A 104 6.68 2.45 -10.34
CA MET A 104 6.47 3.27 -9.14
C MET A 104 5.11 3.03 -8.50
N GLU A 105 4.06 2.80 -9.29
CA GLU A 105 2.74 2.43 -8.78
C GLU A 105 2.76 1.06 -8.07
N TYR A 106 3.42 0.08 -8.67
CA TYR A 106 3.62 -1.22 -8.04
C TYR A 106 4.38 -1.09 -6.71
N GLU A 107 5.46 -0.32 -6.68
CA GLU A 107 6.30 -0.08 -5.50
C GLU A 107 5.51 0.62 -4.38
N ALA A 108 4.68 1.62 -4.72
CA ALA A 108 3.79 2.29 -3.77
C ALA A 108 2.72 1.33 -3.20
N ASN A 109 2.20 0.41 -4.02
CA ASN A 109 1.27 -0.62 -3.56
C ASN A 109 1.94 -1.65 -2.65
N VAL A 110 3.16 -2.08 -2.96
CA VAL A 110 3.95 -2.94 -2.06
C VAL A 110 4.17 -2.24 -0.72
N PHE A 111 4.57 -0.98 -0.74
CA PHE A 111 4.74 -0.19 0.48
C PHE A 111 3.44 -0.11 1.29
N ALA A 112 2.31 0.25 0.65
CA ALA A 112 1.00 0.33 1.29
C ALA A 112 0.59 -1.01 1.92
N SER A 113 0.82 -2.13 1.23
CA SER A 113 0.51 -3.47 1.74
C SER A 113 1.33 -3.81 3.00
N GLN A 114 2.62 -3.44 3.02
CA GLN A 114 3.49 -3.70 4.17
C GLN A 114 3.10 -2.85 5.39
N VAL A 115 2.76 -1.58 5.16
CA VAL A 115 2.35 -0.69 6.26
C VAL A 115 0.98 -1.06 6.80
N SER A 116 0.00 -1.37 5.95
CA SER A 116 -1.38 -1.65 6.38
C SER A 116 -1.56 -2.99 7.07
N LEU A 117 -0.80 -4.02 6.66
CA LEU A 117 -1.02 -5.41 7.03
C LEU A 117 0.13 -5.95 7.90
N GLY A 118 -0.18 -6.38 9.12
CA GLY A 118 0.79 -6.99 10.03
C GLY A 118 1.17 -8.40 9.60
N ASP A 119 2.47 -8.74 9.68
CA ASP A 119 2.98 -10.06 9.29
C ASP A 119 2.35 -11.17 10.14
N GLU A 120 2.36 -11.00 11.46
CA GLU A 120 1.86 -12.00 12.41
C GLU A 120 0.37 -12.26 12.21
N GLU A 121 -0.42 -11.21 12.02
CA GLU A 121 -1.86 -11.32 11.83
C GLU A 121 -2.22 -12.06 10.53
N ILE A 122 -1.56 -11.73 9.41
CA ILE A 122 -1.75 -12.47 8.15
C ILE A 122 -1.32 -13.94 8.30
N LEU A 123 -0.18 -14.21 8.92
CA LEU A 123 0.31 -15.55 9.12
C LEU A 123 -0.63 -16.38 9.99
N GLU A 124 -1.30 -15.76 10.96
CA GLU A 124 -2.31 -16.42 11.78
C GLU A 124 -3.53 -16.83 10.95
N TYR A 125 -4.10 -15.93 10.14
CA TYR A 125 -5.21 -16.28 9.25
C TYR A 125 -4.83 -17.38 8.25
N ILE A 126 -3.63 -17.35 7.69
CA ILE A 126 -3.13 -18.38 6.78
C ILE A 126 -3.05 -19.75 7.50
N ARG A 127 -2.56 -19.79 8.75
CA ARG A 127 -2.54 -21.03 9.55
C ARG A 127 -3.91 -21.58 9.83
N TYR A 128 -4.93 -20.73 9.97
CA TYR A 128 -6.33 -21.13 10.07
C TYR A 128 -6.96 -21.56 8.73
N GLY A 129 -6.21 -21.52 7.64
CA GLY A 129 -6.65 -21.94 6.31
C GLY A 129 -7.49 -20.93 5.56
N TYR A 130 -7.44 -19.66 5.94
CA TYR A 130 -8.12 -18.58 5.23
C TYR A 130 -7.44 -18.34 3.89
N ASP A 131 -8.25 -18.10 2.85
CA ASP A 131 -7.79 -17.62 1.57
C ASP A 131 -7.65 -16.08 1.55
N ILE A 132 -7.05 -15.54 0.47
CA ILE A 132 -6.81 -14.10 0.32
C ILE A 132 -8.10 -13.27 0.49
N GLN A 133 -9.23 -13.74 -0.03
CA GLN A 133 -10.49 -13.00 0.05
C GLN A 133 -11.00 -12.96 1.49
N GLN A 134 -10.92 -14.09 2.20
CA GLN A 134 -11.29 -14.19 3.61
C GLN A 134 -10.39 -13.34 4.49
N ILE A 135 -9.07 -13.33 4.23
CA ILE A 135 -8.11 -12.48 4.95
C ILE A 135 -8.42 -11.00 4.69
N ALA A 136 -8.64 -10.60 3.44
CA ALA A 136 -8.97 -9.23 3.09
C ALA A 136 -10.25 -8.75 3.79
N SER A 137 -11.28 -9.62 3.85
CA SER A 137 -12.52 -9.34 4.58
C SER A 137 -12.28 -9.18 6.08
N ALA A 138 -11.53 -10.10 6.70
CA ALA A 138 -11.24 -10.10 8.12
C ALA A 138 -10.40 -8.91 8.57
N MET A 139 -9.42 -8.53 7.76
CA MET A 139 -8.53 -7.39 8.04
C MET A 139 -9.06 -6.05 7.51
N HIS A 140 -10.28 -5.99 7.01
CA HIS A 140 -10.84 -4.78 6.39
C HIS A 140 -9.88 -4.16 5.38
N SER A 141 -9.38 -4.97 4.44
CA SER A 141 -8.40 -4.58 3.43
C SER A 141 -8.84 -4.98 2.02
N ASP A 142 -8.00 -4.70 1.04
CA ASP A 142 -8.20 -5.11 -0.35
C ASP A 142 -7.47 -6.41 -0.67
N THR A 143 -8.07 -7.26 -1.50
CA THR A 143 -7.50 -8.56 -1.91
C THR A 143 -6.16 -8.43 -2.61
N ASN A 144 -5.94 -7.35 -3.39
CA ASN A 144 -4.66 -7.12 -4.06
C ASN A 144 -3.55 -6.78 -3.06
N LEU A 145 -3.85 -5.99 -2.01
CA LEU A 145 -2.87 -5.71 -0.96
C LEU A 145 -2.52 -6.96 -0.15
N VAL A 146 -3.51 -7.80 0.16
CA VAL A 146 -3.26 -9.08 0.83
C VAL A 146 -2.40 -10.00 -0.05
N ALA A 147 -2.65 -10.04 -1.37
CA ALA A 147 -1.84 -10.80 -2.31
C ALA A 147 -0.39 -10.30 -2.34
N LEU A 148 -0.16 -8.98 -2.48
CA LEU A 148 1.17 -8.38 -2.43
C LEU A 148 1.89 -8.69 -1.13
N LYS A 149 1.19 -8.61 0.00
CA LYS A 149 1.74 -8.94 1.32
C LYS A 149 2.14 -10.40 1.42
N THR A 150 1.28 -11.31 0.94
CA THR A 150 1.54 -12.75 0.92
C THR A 150 2.76 -13.08 0.05
N ASP A 151 2.85 -12.47 -1.14
CA ASP A 151 4.01 -12.64 -2.03
C ASP A 151 5.30 -12.12 -1.37
N ALA A 152 5.22 -11.03 -0.63
CA ALA A 152 6.35 -10.51 0.14
C ALA A 152 6.80 -11.46 1.25
N LEU A 153 5.88 -12.07 1.99
CA LEU A 153 6.18 -13.07 3.02
C LEU A 153 6.83 -14.32 2.43
N ILE A 154 6.31 -14.82 1.30
CA ILE A 154 6.91 -15.95 0.58
C ILE A 154 8.36 -15.62 0.18
N ALA A 155 8.59 -14.43 -0.34
CA ALA A 155 9.93 -14.00 -0.74
C ALA A 155 10.90 -13.82 0.43
N GLN A 156 10.40 -13.56 1.63
CA GLN A 156 11.17 -13.54 2.87
C GLN A 156 11.46 -14.95 3.43
N GLY A 157 10.97 -16.00 2.78
CA GLY A 157 11.23 -17.39 3.13
C GLY A 157 10.15 -18.07 3.96
N TYR A 158 8.98 -17.44 4.15
CA TYR A 158 7.85 -18.13 4.79
C TYR A 158 7.30 -19.19 3.85
N CYS A 159 7.18 -20.44 4.36
CA CYS A 159 6.61 -21.55 3.62
C CYS A 159 5.07 -21.48 3.63
N LEU A 160 4.49 -20.70 2.73
CA LEU A 160 3.05 -20.58 2.59
C LEU A 160 2.58 -21.46 1.41
N HIS A 161 1.57 -22.31 1.66
CA HIS A 161 0.99 -23.14 0.62
C HIS A 161 0.16 -22.29 -0.35
N GLN A 162 0.74 -21.91 -1.49
CA GLN A 162 0.09 -21.08 -2.52
C GLN A 162 -1.28 -21.64 -2.95
N SER A 163 -1.44 -22.96 -3.06
CA SER A 163 -2.71 -23.59 -3.42
C SER A 163 -3.83 -23.38 -2.38
N THR A 164 -3.49 -23.07 -1.14
CA THR A 164 -4.47 -22.79 -0.09
C THR A 164 -4.79 -21.30 -0.05
N VAL A 165 -3.78 -20.46 -0.12
CA VAL A 165 -3.91 -19.01 -0.01
C VAL A 165 -4.60 -18.39 -1.24
N TYR A 166 -4.32 -18.91 -2.44
CA TYR A 166 -4.88 -18.41 -3.70
C TYR A 166 -6.11 -19.20 -4.21
N LYS A 167 -6.82 -19.92 -3.35
CA LYS A 167 -8.09 -20.56 -3.72
C LYS A 167 -9.10 -19.50 -4.21
N GLY A 168 -9.60 -19.68 -5.44
CA GLY A 168 -10.62 -18.81 -6.02
C GLY A 168 -10.14 -17.60 -6.79
N LEU A 169 -8.83 -17.27 -6.76
CA LEU A 169 -8.26 -16.33 -7.70
C LEU A 169 -7.93 -17.08 -9.01
N HIS A 170 -8.79 -16.93 -10.02
CA HIS A 170 -8.34 -17.22 -11.38
C HIS A 170 -7.14 -16.30 -11.63
N ARG A 171 -5.95 -16.88 -11.89
CA ARG A 171 -4.79 -16.14 -12.37
C ARG A 171 -5.25 -15.30 -13.54
N VAL A 172 -5.44 -14.02 -13.33
CA VAL A 172 -5.48 -13.07 -14.43
C VAL A 172 -4.08 -13.11 -15.01
N GLY A 173 -3.98 -13.68 -16.21
CA GLY A 173 -2.70 -13.99 -16.86
C GLY A 173 -1.80 -12.76 -16.87
N ILE A 174 -0.55 -13.01 -16.52
CA ILE A 174 0.58 -12.15 -16.79
C ILE A 174 0.85 -12.22 -18.29
#